data_0c3079030f27ea5b4166afc5aac82e96
#
_entry.id   0c3079030f27ea5b4166afc5aac82e96
#
_cell.length_a   1.000
_cell.length_b   1.000
_cell.length_c   1.000
_cell.angle_alpha   90.00
_cell.angle_beta   90.00
_cell.angle_gamma   90.00
#
_symmetry.space_group_name_H-M   'P 1'
#
loop_
_entity.id
_entity.type
_entity.pdbx_description
1 polymer ?
#
loop_
_entity_poly.entity_id
_entity_poly.type
_entity_poly.pdbx_seq_one_letter_code
_entity_poly.pdbx_strand_id
1 'polypeptide(L)'
;VIGMESTSMYSFHPSMFFHEDEKLKKLNTLVTIENPFRVKQFSRMFDENKTDRNDALRIADFLRIQRFTTSPIKEEKYMALQRLTRTRYQLIKQLIRTKQHFLENLTYKCNTLAREMRDESTSLFSATLISLMTEDFTLDELAELPLEAFCDLLQEKGKGRFKQPEKIAKAIQRAITMSYRLGALAQESINVVLSV
;
A
#
# COMPACT_ATOMS: atom_id res chain seq x y z
N VAL A 1 28.77 -23.28 -14.02
CA VAL A 1 27.57 -22.57 -13.59
C VAL A 1 27.86 -21.83 -12.29
N ILE A 2 27.43 -20.58 -12.19
CA ILE A 2 27.46 -19.77 -10.96
C ILE A 2 25.98 -19.55 -10.57
N GLY A 3 25.63 -19.96 -9.37
CA GLY A 3 24.27 -19.78 -8.90
C GLY A 3 24.20 -19.08 -7.55
N MET A 4 23.11 -18.37 -7.34
CA MET A 4 22.83 -17.71 -6.09
C MET A 4 21.34 -17.72 -5.78
N GLU A 5 20.99 -17.61 -4.53
CA GLU A 5 19.60 -17.48 -4.11
C GLU A 5 19.09 -16.06 -4.36
N SER A 6 17.85 -15.92 -4.81
CA SER A 6 17.20 -14.62 -5.03
C SER A 6 16.87 -13.93 -3.70
N THR A 7 17.89 -13.35 -3.07
CA THR A 7 17.79 -12.68 -1.78
C THR A 7 17.69 -11.16 -1.97
N SER A 8 16.54 -10.69 -2.48
CA SER A 8 16.24 -9.27 -2.68
C SER A 8 17.36 -8.53 -3.45
N MET A 9 17.94 -7.45 -2.86
CA MET A 9 19.00 -6.67 -3.50
C MET A 9 20.37 -7.34 -3.46
N TYR A 10 20.61 -8.27 -2.53
CA TYR A 10 21.93 -8.88 -2.33
C TYR A 10 22.38 -9.76 -3.49
N SER A 11 21.46 -10.42 -4.17
CA SER A 11 21.77 -11.24 -5.35
C SER A 11 21.87 -10.43 -6.65
N PHE A 12 21.34 -9.20 -6.68
CA PHE A 12 21.24 -8.43 -7.91
C PHE A 12 22.59 -8.00 -8.46
N HIS A 13 23.36 -7.25 -7.70
CA HIS A 13 24.66 -6.74 -8.15
C HIS A 13 25.68 -7.85 -8.46
N PRO A 14 25.85 -8.89 -7.59
CA PRO A 14 26.73 -10.00 -7.92
C PRO A 14 26.33 -10.75 -9.20
N SER A 15 25.04 -10.94 -9.43
CA SER A 15 24.55 -11.62 -10.63
C SER A 15 24.88 -10.84 -11.91
N MET A 16 24.69 -9.52 -11.88
CA MET A 16 25.04 -8.67 -13.00
C MET A 16 26.56 -8.66 -13.24
N PHE A 17 27.36 -8.49 -12.18
CA PHE A 17 28.81 -8.52 -12.26
C PHE A 17 29.32 -9.81 -12.93
N PHE A 18 28.88 -10.99 -12.47
CA PHE A 18 29.31 -12.26 -13.06
C PHE A 18 28.77 -12.47 -14.49
N HIS A 19 27.59 -11.95 -14.79
CA HIS A 19 27.04 -12.04 -16.14
C HIS A 19 27.79 -11.17 -17.15
N GLU A 20 28.28 -10.01 -16.73
CA GLU A 20 28.98 -9.06 -17.58
C GLU A 20 30.49 -9.36 -17.73
N ASP A 21 31.04 -10.16 -16.83
CA ASP A 21 32.48 -10.47 -16.83
C ASP A 21 32.88 -11.21 -18.12
N GLU A 22 33.80 -10.59 -18.87
CA GLU A 22 34.28 -11.11 -20.17
C GLU A 22 35.02 -12.45 -20.06
N LYS A 23 35.70 -12.71 -18.93
CA LYS A 23 36.42 -13.99 -18.72
C LYS A 23 35.40 -15.11 -18.53
N LEU A 24 34.36 -14.87 -17.75
CA LEU A 24 33.28 -15.83 -17.53
C LEU A 24 32.47 -16.08 -18.80
N LYS A 25 32.24 -15.06 -19.63
CA LYS A 25 31.60 -15.21 -20.95
C LYS A 25 32.45 -16.11 -21.88
N LYS A 26 33.75 -15.92 -21.91
CA LYS A 26 34.67 -16.78 -22.71
C LYS A 26 34.63 -18.24 -22.25
N LEU A 27 34.36 -18.50 -20.98
CA LEU A 27 34.24 -19.84 -20.41
C LEU A 27 32.79 -20.41 -20.55
N ASN A 28 31.90 -19.74 -21.26
CA ASN A 28 30.50 -20.08 -21.38
C ASN A 28 29.83 -20.32 -20.00
N THR A 29 30.19 -19.51 -19.00
CA THR A 29 29.67 -19.65 -17.65
C THR A 29 28.24 -19.16 -17.60
N LEU A 30 27.33 -20.04 -17.17
CA LEU A 30 25.95 -19.70 -16.93
C LEU A 30 25.81 -19.11 -15.53
N VAL A 31 25.18 -17.94 -15.42
CA VAL A 31 24.80 -17.31 -14.14
C VAL A 31 23.31 -17.50 -13.93
N THR A 32 22.91 -18.04 -12.78
CA THR A 32 21.52 -18.30 -12.44
C THR A 32 21.15 -17.77 -11.06
N ILE A 33 19.90 -17.30 -10.93
CA ILE A 33 19.33 -16.83 -9.67
C ILE A 33 18.16 -17.74 -9.32
N GLU A 34 18.31 -18.50 -8.25
CA GLU A 34 17.36 -19.52 -7.85
C GLU A 34 16.30 -19.00 -6.88
N ASN A 35 15.09 -19.55 -6.99
CA ASN A 35 14.01 -19.24 -6.08
C ASN A 35 14.33 -19.77 -4.67
N PRO A 36 14.32 -18.92 -3.61
CA PRO A 36 14.58 -19.34 -2.23
C PRO A 36 13.74 -20.51 -1.75
N PHE A 37 12.49 -20.58 -2.21
CA PHE A 37 11.60 -21.67 -1.85
C PHE A 37 12.09 -23.03 -2.38
N ARG A 38 12.61 -23.06 -3.62
CA ARG A 38 13.16 -24.30 -4.22
C ARG A 38 14.45 -24.74 -3.53
N VAL A 39 15.35 -23.78 -3.26
CA VAL A 39 16.57 -24.06 -2.52
C VAL A 39 16.25 -24.58 -1.11
N LYS A 40 15.31 -23.94 -0.44
CA LYS A 40 14.85 -24.39 0.89
C LYS A 40 14.20 -25.78 0.87
N GLN A 41 13.40 -26.10 -0.15
CA GLN A 41 12.83 -27.45 -0.27
C GLN A 41 13.92 -28.50 -0.47
N PHE A 42 14.93 -28.21 -1.29
CA PHE A 42 16.06 -29.08 -1.50
C PHE A 42 16.88 -29.24 -0.20
N SER A 43 17.12 -28.15 0.51
CA SER A 43 17.86 -28.15 1.79
C SER A 43 17.20 -28.97 2.89
N ARG A 44 15.87 -29.13 2.87
CA ARG A 44 15.14 -29.96 3.84
C ARG A 44 15.46 -31.47 3.79
N MET A 45 16.11 -31.90 2.72
CA MET A 45 16.54 -33.30 2.61
C MET A 45 17.82 -33.60 3.41
N PHE A 46 18.41 -32.58 4.04
CA PHE A 46 19.66 -32.69 4.79
C PHE A 46 19.45 -32.17 6.21
N ASP A 47 19.76 -33.02 7.20
CA ASP A 47 19.64 -32.70 8.63
C ASP A 47 20.87 -31.96 9.19
N GLU A 48 21.22 -30.81 8.63
CA GLU A 48 22.37 -30.06 9.08
C GLU A 48 21.98 -28.69 9.65
N ASN A 49 22.80 -28.18 10.55
CA ASN A 49 22.65 -26.86 11.11
C ASN A 49 22.74 -25.77 10.02
N LYS A 50 21.88 -24.77 10.12
CA LYS A 50 21.86 -23.64 9.20
C LYS A 50 23.09 -22.75 9.44
N THR A 51 24.01 -22.73 8.48
CA THR A 51 25.15 -21.83 8.41
C THR A 51 25.28 -21.35 6.97
N ASP A 52 25.85 -20.17 6.75
CA ASP A 52 26.08 -19.62 5.41
C ASP A 52 26.93 -20.56 4.53
N ARG A 53 27.89 -21.26 5.15
CA ARG A 53 28.72 -22.26 4.46
C ARG A 53 27.89 -23.46 3.97
N ASN A 54 27.01 -23.97 4.80
CA ASN A 54 26.15 -25.10 4.44
C ASN A 54 25.13 -24.67 3.39
N ASP A 55 24.59 -23.47 3.50
CA ASP A 55 23.68 -22.92 2.49
C ASP A 55 24.37 -22.77 1.12
N ALA A 56 25.62 -22.31 1.09
CA ALA A 56 26.41 -22.23 -0.14
C ALA A 56 26.69 -23.61 -0.77
N LEU A 57 27.04 -24.60 0.04
CA LEU A 57 27.24 -26.00 -0.42
C LEU A 57 25.95 -26.59 -1.00
N ARG A 58 24.81 -26.32 -0.38
CA ARG A 58 23.50 -26.78 -0.86
C ARG A 58 23.08 -26.14 -2.17
N ILE A 59 23.37 -24.86 -2.33
CA ILE A 59 23.17 -24.18 -3.63
C ILE A 59 24.07 -24.84 -4.68
N ALA A 60 25.34 -25.11 -4.37
CA ALA A 60 26.25 -25.78 -5.28
C ALA A 60 25.77 -27.19 -5.67
N ASP A 61 25.31 -28.00 -4.71
CA ASP A 61 24.73 -29.32 -4.98
C ASP A 61 23.43 -29.23 -5.79
N PHE A 62 22.55 -28.28 -5.47
CA PHE A 62 21.34 -28.03 -6.24
C PHE A 62 21.66 -27.74 -7.71
N LEU A 63 22.68 -26.95 -7.97
CA LEU A 63 23.17 -26.66 -9.32
C LEU A 63 23.81 -27.87 -10.00
N ARG A 64 24.59 -28.65 -9.26
CA ARG A 64 25.25 -29.85 -9.75
C ARG A 64 24.29 -30.91 -10.28
N ILE A 65 23.13 -31.06 -9.67
CA ILE A 65 22.09 -31.98 -10.15
C ILE A 65 21.26 -31.41 -11.31
N GLN A 66 21.64 -30.26 -11.85
CA GLN A 66 21.04 -29.60 -13.02
C GLN A 66 19.52 -29.37 -12.93
N ARG A 67 18.96 -29.24 -11.74
CA ARG A 67 17.54 -28.89 -11.51
C ARG A 67 17.29 -27.40 -11.43
N PHE A 68 18.28 -26.58 -11.71
CA PHE A 68 18.10 -25.14 -11.77
C PHE A 68 17.28 -24.72 -13.00
N THR A 69 16.51 -23.69 -12.82
CA THR A 69 15.85 -23.02 -13.95
C THR A 69 16.78 -21.90 -14.40
N THR A 70 17.24 -21.99 -15.65
CA THR A 70 17.91 -20.85 -16.29
C THR A 70 16.93 -19.66 -16.26
N SER A 71 17.10 -18.80 -15.29
CA SER A 71 16.46 -17.49 -15.33
C SER A 71 17.42 -16.59 -16.06
N PRO A 72 17.21 -16.32 -17.36
CA PRO A 72 18.06 -15.38 -18.04
C PRO A 72 18.02 -14.07 -17.28
N ILE A 73 19.17 -13.43 -17.12
CA ILE A 73 19.22 -12.06 -16.63
C ILE A 73 18.34 -11.25 -17.56
N LYS A 74 17.31 -10.66 -17.01
CA LYS A 74 16.29 -9.94 -17.78
C LYS A 74 16.93 -8.74 -18.43
N GLU A 75 16.55 -8.47 -19.66
CA GLU A 75 16.90 -7.21 -20.32
C GLU A 75 16.50 -6.02 -19.43
N GLU A 76 17.29 -4.96 -19.48
CA GLU A 76 17.14 -3.77 -18.64
C GLU A 76 15.70 -3.21 -18.62
N LYS A 77 15.06 -3.18 -19.79
CA LYS A 77 13.66 -2.75 -19.92
C LYS A 77 12.66 -3.56 -19.05
N TYR A 78 12.87 -4.87 -18.94
CA TYR A 78 12.01 -5.72 -18.12
C TYR A 78 12.34 -5.59 -16.63
N MET A 79 13.59 -5.29 -16.27
CA MET A 79 13.96 -5.00 -14.90
C MET A 79 13.34 -3.68 -14.43
N ALA A 80 13.40 -2.65 -15.27
CA ALA A 80 12.75 -1.36 -14.99
C ALA A 80 11.24 -1.52 -14.81
N LEU A 81 10.57 -2.21 -15.74
CA LEU A 81 9.14 -2.49 -15.66
C LEU A 81 8.77 -3.28 -14.39
N GLN A 82 9.56 -4.28 -14.03
CA GLN A 82 9.33 -5.06 -12.81
C GLN A 82 9.43 -4.20 -11.55
N ARG A 83 10.40 -3.28 -11.48
CA ARG A 83 10.53 -2.37 -10.33
C ARG A 83 9.36 -1.41 -10.25
N LEU A 84 8.97 -0.78 -11.35
CA LEU A 84 7.84 0.14 -11.41
C LEU A 84 6.52 -0.54 -11.01
N THR A 85 6.27 -1.74 -11.53
CA THR A 85 5.05 -2.48 -11.19
C THR A 85 5.02 -2.93 -9.73
N ARG A 86 6.15 -3.33 -9.14
CA ARG A 86 6.24 -3.67 -7.72
C ARG A 86 6.03 -2.43 -6.85
N THR A 87 6.63 -1.30 -7.19
CA THR A 87 6.43 -0.04 -6.46
C THR A 87 4.98 0.40 -6.52
N ARG A 88 4.36 0.36 -7.72
CA ARG A 88 2.93 0.64 -7.86
C ARG A 88 2.07 -0.25 -6.97
N TYR A 89 2.35 -1.55 -6.94
CA TYR A 89 1.62 -2.49 -6.08
C TYR A 89 1.77 -2.17 -4.59
N GLN A 90 2.97 -1.81 -4.13
CA GLN A 90 3.22 -1.41 -2.75
C GLN A 90 2.47 -0.12 -2.40
N LEU A 91 2.52 0.89 -3.26
CA LEU A 91 1.80 2.15 -3.06
C LEU A 91 0.28 1.95 -2.99
N ILE A 92 -0.28 1.09 -3.84
CA ILE A 92 -1.71 0.75 -3.76
C ILE A 92 -2.04 0.06 -2.44
N LYS A 93 -1.21 -0.87 -1.97
CA LYS A 93 -1.42 -1.50 -0.66
C LYS A 93 -1.37 -0.50 0.49
N GLN A 94 -0.42 0.43 0.46
CA GLN A 94 -0.34 1.50 1.46
C GLN A 94 -1.59 2.38 1.41
N LEU A 95 -2.01 2.81 0.21
CA LEU A 95 -3.22 3.60 0.04
C LEU A 95 -4.46 2.91 0.60
N ILE A 96 -4.63 1.60 0.35
CA ILE A 96 -5.75 0.83 0.90
C ILE A 96 -5.71 0.83 2.43
N ARG A 97 -4.55 0.61 3.04
CA ARG A 97 -4.39 0.64 4.49
C ARG A 97 -4.72 2.02 5.08
N THR A 98 -4.18 3.07 4.48
CA THR A 98 -4.46 4.45 4.90
C THR A 98 -5.96 4.76 4.83
N LYS A 99 -6.63 4.37 3.73
CA LYS A 99 -8.08 4.52 3.61
C LYS A 99 -8.87 3.73 4.65
N GLN A 100 -8.42 2.53 4.99
CA GLN A 100 -9.06 1.72 6.06
C GLN A 100 -8.91 2.41 7.43
N HIS A 101 -7.72 2.88 7.77
CA HIS A 101 -7.47 3.63 9.01
C HIS A 101 -8.29 4.92 9.07
N PHE A 102 -8.38 5.64 7.95
CA PHE A 102 -9.21 6.84 7.87
C PHE A 102 -10.68 6.51 8.15
N LEU A 103 -11.25 5.49 7.51
CA LEU A 103 -12.65 5.08 7.72
C LEU A 103 -12.91 4.59 9.14
N GLU A 104 -11.96 3.89 9.75
CA GLU A 104 -12.04 3.46 11.14
C GLU A 104 -12.14 4.68 12.08
N ASN A 105 -11.24 5.65 11.95
CA ASN A 105 -11.26 6.85 12.76
C ASN A 105 -12.48 7.73 12.47
N LEU A 106 -12.90 7.82 11.22
CA LEU A 106 -14.13 8.51 10.85
C LEU A 106 -15.36 7.86 11.49
N THR A 107 -15.37 6.53 11.62
CA THR A 107 -16.44 5.80 12.31
C THR A 107 -16.46 6.11 13.81
N TYR A 108 -15.31 6.27 14.45
CA TYR A 108 -15.27 6.73 15.85
C TYR A 108 -15.81 8.15 16.00
N LYS A 109 -15.58 9.02 15.03
CA LYS A 109 -16.09 10.41 15.06
C LYS A 109 -17.57 10.51 14.72
N CYS A 110 -17.99 9.87 13.63
CA CYS A 110 -19.35 9.94 13.09
C CYS A 110 -19.72 8.57 12.47
N ASN A 111 -20.25 7.67 13.30
CA ASN A 111 -20.40 6.25 12.95
C ASN A 111 -21.45 5.97 11.86
N THR A 112 -22.33 6.90 11.57
CA THR A 112 -23.35 6.74 10.54
C THR A 112 -23.01 7.42 9.22
N LEU A 113 -21.94 8.23 9.15
CA LEU A 113 -21.58 9.04 7.99
C LEU A 113 -21.37 8.19 6.72
N ALA A 114 -20.67 7.08 6.83
CA ALA A 114 -20.41 6.19 5.69
C ALA A 114 -21.70 5.57 5.13
N ARG A 115 -22.71 5.35 5.97
CA ARG A 115 -24.01 4.83 5.57
C ARG A 115 -24.83 5.90 4.86
N GLU A 116 -24.94 7.08 5.45
CA GLU A 116 -25.75 8.18 4.92
C GLU A 116 -25.18 8.75 3.60
N MET A 117 -23.86 8.66 3.43
CA MET A 117 -23.17 9.13 2.22
C MET A 117 -23.07 8.08 1.11
N ARG A 118 -23.56 6.86 1.32
CA ARG A 118 -23.38 5.73 0.38
C ARG A 118 -23.92 6.01 -1.02
N ASP A 119 -25.10 6.64 -1.09
CA ASP A 119 -25.82 6.89 -2.34
C ASP A 119 -25.51 8.28 -2.92
N GLU A 120 -24.66 9.04 -2.25
CA GLU A 120 -24.28 10.36 -2.68
C GLU A 120 -23.09 10.31 -3.66
N SER A 121 -23.08 11.25 -4.59
CA SER A 121 -22.04 11.34 -5.65
C SER A 121 -20.65 11.73 -5.14
N THR A 122 -20.52 11.98 -3.84
CA THR A 122 -19.31 12.49 -3.20
C THR A 122 -18.58 11.40 -2.42
N SER A 123 -17.31 11.24 -2.70
CA SER A 123 -16.46 10.30 -1.95
C SER A 123 -16.19 10.80 -0.53
N LEU A 124 -16.21 9.89 0.44
CA LEU A 124 -15.74 10.14 1.81
C LEU A 124 -14.28 10.61 1.88
N PHE A 125 -13.50 10.30 0.86
CA PHE A 125 -12.10 10.72 0.73
C PHE A 125 -11.93 12.01 -0.10
N SER A 126 -13.01 12.76 -0.34
CA SER A 126 -12.88 14.08 -0.99
C SER A 126 -12.24 15.08 -0.02
N ALA A 127 -11.38 15.94 -0.56
CA ALA A 127 -10.70 16.95 0.25
C ALA A 127 -11.70 17.83 1.03
N THR A 128 -12.83 18.16 0.42
CA THR A 128 -13.89 18.94 1.08
C THR A 128 -14.46 18.20 2.29
N LEU A 129 -14.77 16.91 2.16
CA LEU A 129 -15.35 16.17 3.26
C LEU A 129 -14.32 15.91 4.37
N ILE A 130 -13.07 15.64 4.00
CA ILE A 130 -11.97 15.52 4.96
C ILE A 130 -11.85 16.84 5.75
N SER A 131 -11.72 17.99 5.08
CA SER A 131 -11.60 19.31 5.74
C SER A 131 -12.78 19.58 6.68
N LEU A 132 -14.03 19.35 6.25
CA LEU A 132 -15.22 19.51 7.11
C LEU A 132 -15.18 18.62 8.35
N MET A 133 -14.59 17.42 8.24
CA MET A 133 -14.56 16.46 9.36
C MET A 133 -13.33 16.63 10.26
N THR A 134 -12.32 17.42 9.88
CA THR A 134 -11.05 17.49 10.61
C THR A 134 -10.70 18.88 11.13
N GLU A 135 -10.93 19.93 10.35
CA GLU A 135 -10.24 21.19 10.58
C GLU A 135 -11.13 22.37 11.00
N ASP A 136 -12.34 22.47 10.41
CA ASP A 136 -13.03 23.74 10.40
C ASP A 136 -14.20 23.83 11.38
N PHE A 137 -14.82 22.70 11.71
CA PHE A 137 -16.09 22.69 12.44
C PHE A 137 -16.15 21.51 13.42
N THR A 138 -16.79 21.75 14.54
CA THR A 138 -17.26 20.67 15.39
C THR A 138 -18.47 20.01 14.75
N LEU A 139 -18.77 18.78 15.13
CA LEU A 139 -19.95 18.08 14.61
C LEU A 139 -21.25 18.82 15.01
N ASP A 140 -21.26 19.47 16.17
CA ASP A 140 -22.45 20.21 16.65
C ASP A 140 -22.67 21.48 15.83
N GLU A 141 -21.63 22.24 15.52
CA GLU A 141 -21.71 23.40 14.63
C GLU A 141 -22.24 23.00 13.26
N LEU A 142 -21.76 21.91 12.67
CA LEU A 142 -22.28 21.41 11.37
C LEU A 142 -23.74 20.95 11.45
N ALA A 143 -24.15 20.38 12.58
CA ALA A 143 -25.55 19.95 12.77
C ALA A 143 -26.54 21.12 12.88
N GLU A 144 -26.08 22.20 13.52
CA GLU A 144 -26.91 23.40 13.76
C GLU A 144 -26.89 24.39 12.59
N LEU A 145 -25.98 24.21 11.63
CA LEU A 145 -25.85 25.13 10.50
C LEU A 145 -27.15 25.15 9.66
N PRO A 146 -27.70 26.33 9.32
CA PRO A 146 -28.81 26.42 8.39
C PRO A 146 -28.47 25.75 7.05
N LEU A 147 -29.44 25.06 6.45
CA LEU A 147 -29.22 24.29 5.23
C LEU A 147 -28.61 25.11 4.09
N GLU A 148 -29.11 26.35 3.91
CA GLU A 148 -28.59 27.27 2.89
C GLU A 148 -27.10 27.60 3.14
N ALA A 149 -26.76 28.00 4.36
CA ALA A 149 -25.39 28.30 4.74
C ALA A 149 -24.46 27.07 4.57
N PHE A 150 -24.97 25.87 4.85
CA PHE A 150 -24.20 24.64 4.63
C PHE A 150 -23.99 24.34 3.13
N CYS A 151 -24.99 24.61 2.30
CA CYS A 151 -24.85 24.50 0.86
C CYS A 151 -23.77 25.47 0.31
N ASP A 152 -23.79 26.71 0.77
CA ASP A 152 -22.80 27.72 0.39
C ASP A 152 -21.40 27.32 0.82
N LEU A 153 -21.24 26.84 2.05
CA LEU A 153 -19.98 26.30 2.55
C LEU A 153 -19.47 25.12 1.72
N LEU A 154 -20.34 24.18 1.36
CA LEU A 154 -20.00 23.06 0.49
C LEU A 154 -19.57 23.53 -0.89
N GLN A 155 -20.25 24.52 -1.46
CA GLN A 155 -19.90 25.08 -2.76
C GLN A 155 -18.56 25.83 -2.73
N GLU A 156 -18.31 26.63 -1.70
CA GLU A 156 -17.07 27.34 -1.51
C GLU A 156 -15.89 26.36 -1.39
N LYS A 157 -15.95 25.44 -0.42
CA LYS A 157 -14.88 24.44 -0.20
C LYS A 157 -14.74 23.46 -1.37
N GLY A 158 -15.85 23.11 -1.99
CA GLY A 158 -15.90 22.25 -3.18
C GLY A 158 -15.52 22.94 -4.48
N LYS A 159 -15.28 24.27 -4.46
CA LYS A 159 -15.00 25.10 -5.65
C LYS A 159 -16.04 24.90 -6.75
N GLY A 160 -17.31 24.91 -6.36
CA GLY A 160 -18.45 24.76 -7.28
C GLY A 160 -18.63 23.37 -7.91
N ARG A 161 -17.93 22.33 -7.41
CA ARG A 161 -17.99 20.98 -8.01
C ARG A 161 -19.22 20.17 -7.64
N PHE A 162 -19.94 20.54 -6.58
CA PHE A 162 -21.12 19.81 -6.12
C PHE A 162 -22.36 20.20 -6.95
N LYS A 163 -22.88 19.25 -7.70
CA LYS A 163 -24.11 19.44 -8.49
C LYS A 163 -25.38 19.50 -7.61
N GLN A 164 -25.36 18.84 -6.47
CA GLN A 164 -26.49 18.74 -5.55
C GLN A 164 -26.02 18.92 -4.10
N PRO A 165 -25.57 20.13 -3.72
CA PRO A 165 -25.01 20.38 -2.39
C PRO A 165 -26.03 20.16 -1.28
N GLU A 166 -27.31 20.44 -1.56
CA GLU A 166 -28.40 20.23 -0.60
C GLU A 166 -28.56 18.77 -0.15
N LYS A 167 -28.44 17.81 -1.06
CA LYS A 167 -28.51 16.39 -0.70
C LYS A 167 -27.34 15.99 0.19
N ILE A 168 -26.16 16.45 -0.14
CA ILE A 168 -24.93 16.18 0.61
C ILE A 168 -25.02 16.79 2.01
N ALA A 169 -25.44 18.06 2.11
CA ALA A 169 -25.64 18.74 3.38
C ALA A 169 -26.65 17.99 4.28
N LYS A 170 -27.82 17.63 3.74
CA LYS A 170 -28.82 16.86 4.46
C LYS A 170 -28.31 15.47 4.90
N ALA A 171 -27.53 14.79 4.07
CA ALA A 171 -26.95 13.49 4.41
C ALA A 171 -25.94 13.63 5.56
N ILE A 172 -25.07 14.64 5.52
CA ILE A 172 -24.11 14.92 6.59
C ILE A 172 -24.84 15.29 7.89
N GLN A 173 -25.80 16.19 7.87
CA GLN A 173 -26.56 16.57 9.07
C GLN A 173 -27.32 15.40 9.68
N ARG A 174 -27.95 14.55 8.87
CA ARG A 174 -28.58 13.31 9.34
C ARG A 174 -27.56 12.37 9.98
N ALA A 175 -26.43 12.20 9.32
CA ALA A 175 -25.37 11.35 9.86
C ALA A 175 -24.90 11.86 11.23
N ILE A 176 -24.67 13.14 11.35
CA ILE A 176 -24.22 13.76 12.60
C ILE A 176 -25.29 13.59 13.70
N THR A 177 -26.55 13.84 13.39
CA THR A 177 -27.67 13.73 14.36
C THR A 177 -27.89 12.29 14.84
N MET A 178 -27.67 11.30 13.96
CA MET A 178 -27.84 9.88 14.27
C MET A 178 -26.58 9.22 14.90
N SER A 179 -25.47 9.93 14.92
CA SER A 179 -24.21 9.37 15.44
C SER A 179 -24.12 9.49 16.95
N TYR A 180 -23.53 8.47 17.58
CA TYR A 180 -23.13 8.56 18.97
C TYR A 180 -22.03 9.61 19.14
N ARG A 181 -22.17 10.47 20.16
CA ARG A 181 -21.22 11.56 20.45
C ARG A 181 -20.17 11.11 21.45
N LEU A 182 -18.92 11.22 21.06
CA LEU A 182 -17.78 11.09 21.97
C LEU A 182 -17.53 12.41 22.70
N GLY A 183 -16.87 12.33 23.86
CA GLY A 183 -16.44 13.52 24.58
C GLY A 183 -15.40 14.34 23.79
N ALA A 184 -15.31 15.65 24.07
CA ALA A 184 -14.47 16.60 23.32
C ALA A 184 -13.02 16.15 23.15
N LEU A 185 -12.37 15.68 24.22
CA LEU A 185 -10.98 15.23 24.18
C LEU A 185 -10.77 14.06 23.21
N ALA A 186 -11.72 13.13 23.15
CA ALA A 186 -11.64 12.01 22.21
C ALA A 186 -11.85 12.49 20.76
N GLN A 187 -12.75 13.44 20.54
CA GLN A 187 -12.97 14.03 19.21
C GLN A 187 -11.73 14.80 18.71
N GLU A 188 -11.08 15.59 19.56
CA GLU A 188 -9.84 16.28 19.21
C GLU A 188 -8.72 15.32 18.80
N SER A 189 -8.53 14.24 19.57
CA SER A 189 -7.51 13.23 19.23
C SER A 189 -7.80 12.54 17.90
N ILE A 190 -9.06 12.27 17.59
CA ILE A 190 -9.48 11.69 16.32
C ILE A 190 -9.25 12.69 15.16
N ASN A 191 -9.51 13.98 15.36
CA ASN A 191 -9.25 15.00 14.35
C ASN A 191 -7.77 15.04 13.95
N VAL A 192 -6.88 14.98 14.93
CA VAL A 192 -5.41 14.92 14.68
C VAL A 192 -5.07 13.69 13.82
N VAL A 193 -5.62 12.53 14.16
CA VAL A 193 -5.37 11.28 13.39
C VAL A 193 -5.95 11.34 11.98
N LEU A 194 -7.12 11.97 11.79
CA LEU A 194 -7.74 12.11 10.47
C LEU A 194 -7.05 13.13 9.57
N SER A 195 -6.32 14.10 10.14
CA SER A 195 -5.60 15.15 9.40
C SER A 195 -4.21 14.74 8.90
N VAL A 196 -3.65 13.65 9.41
CA VAL A 196 -2.34 13.07 9.01
C VAL A 196 -2.49 12.13 7.82
#